data_ef0bd5b8f6899bb24a480193e4a8bcd3
#
_entry.id   ef0bd5b8f6899bb24a480193e4a8bcd3
#
_cell.length_a   1.000
_cell.length_b   1.000
_cell.length_c   1.000
_cell.angle_alpha   90.00
_cell.angle_beta   90.00
_cell.angle_gamma   90.00
#
_symmetry.space_group_name_H-M   'P 1'
#
loop_
_entity.id
_entity.type
_entity.pdbx_description
1 polymer ?
#
loop_
_entity_poly.entity_id
_entity_poly.type
_entity_poly.pdbx_seq_one_letter_code
_entity_poly.pdbx_strand_id
1 'polypeptide(L)'
;MLPQFVLVAATLRPLQIINDQGAFVDSATSQNYLENFAPRGLKYGVVSVVGPQSSGKSTLLNTLFGTSFDQMDAAVGRSRTSTGICVQCAPSQPGIVLLDVQGTDSREAGDAGRRFDRQAALFALALSDVLCVNLWENDIGRAQASNLDLLRLVLEVNLEL
;
A
#
# COMPACT_ATOMS: atom_id res chain seq x y z
N MET A 1 -36.41 -14.09 -11.18
CA MET A 1 -36.08 -13.96 -9.76
C MET A 1 -34.55 -14.04 -9.69
N LEU A 2 -33.87 -12.92 -9.71
CA LEU A 2 -32.40 -12.88 -9.63
C LEU A 2 -31.99 -13.16 -8.17
N PRO A 3 -31.01 -14.01 -7.90
CA PRO A 3 -30.55 -14.23 -6.54
C PRO A 3 -29.99 -12.90 -6.02
N GLN A 4 -30.58 -12.37 -4.95
CA GLN A 4 -29.98 -11.31 -4.15
C GLN A 4 -28.72 -11.91 -3.50
N PHE A 5 -27.59 -11.64 -4.10
CA PHE A 5 -26.32 -11.82 -3.40
C PHE A 5 -26.29 -10.77 -2.27
N VAL A 6 -26.68 -11.19 -1.09
CA VAL A 6 -26.35 -10.46 0.13
C VAL A 6 -24.83 -10.54 0.23
N LEU A 7 -24.17 -9.52 -0.27
CA LEU A 7 -22.75 -9.31 -0.07
C LEU A 7 -22.55 -8.99 1.42
N VAL A 8 -22.38 -10.03 2.23
CA VAL A 8 -21.74 -9.85 3.54
C VAL A 8 -20.32 -9.46 3.20
N ALA A 9 -20.10 -8.17 3.03
CA ALA A 9 -18.78 -7.60 3.06
C ALA A 9 -18.28 -7.77 4.51
N ALA A 10 -17.82 -8.98 4.83
CA ALA A 10 -16.97 -9.15 5.97
C ALA A 10 -15.84 -8.14 5.73
N THR A 11 -15.74 -7.14 6.59
CA THR A 11 -14.68 -6.13 6.52
C THR A 11 -13.38 -6.89 6.77
N LEU A 12 -12.79 -7.38 5.68
CA LEU A 12 -11.53 -8.10 5.76
C LEU A 12 -10.50 -7.11 6.30
N ARG A 13 -9.89 -7.47 7.43
CA ARG A 13 -8.82 -6.66 8.00
C ARG A 13 -7.66 -6.59 7.02
N PRO A 14 -6.84 -5.53 7.05
CA PRO A 14 -5.61 -5.48 6.28
C PRO A 14 -4.77 -6.73 6.51
N LEU A 15 -4.22 -7.27 5.43
CA LEU A 15 -3.33 -8.42 5.44
C LEU A 15 -1.93 -7.95 5.04
N GLN A 16 -0.93 -8.18 5.88
CA GLN A 16 0.45 -7.98 5.50
C GLN A 16 0.88 -9.10 4.55
N ILE A 17 1.30 -8.74 3.33
CA ILE A 17 1.77 -9.69 2.31
C ILE A 17 3.29 -9.71 2.17
N ILE A 18 3.95 -8.60 2.50
CA ILE A 18 5.41 -8.49 2.55
C ILE A 18 5.77 -7.85 3.89
N ASN A 19 6.71 -8.46 4.61
CA ASN A 19 7.21 -7.92 5.87
C ASN A 19 8.28 -6.82 5.64
N ASP A 20 8.78 -6.22 6.70
CA ASP A 20 9.83 -5.19 6.69
C ASP A 20 11.20 -5.67 6.20
N GLN A 21 11.39 -6.99 6.09
CA GLN A 21 12.59 -7.61 5.54
C GLN A 21 12.47 -7.92 4.04
N GLY A 22 11.32 -7.62 3.43
CA GLY A 22 11.03 -7.90 2.03
C GLY A 22 10.64 -9.35 1.74
N ALA A 23 10.34 -10.15 2.76
CA ALA A 23 9.89 -11.53 2.60
C ALA A 23 8.37 -11.61 2.54
N PHE A 24 7.84 -12.52 1.71
CA PHE A 24 6.41 -12.82 1.69
C PHE A 24 5.97 -13.43 3.01
N VAL A 25 4.83 -12.96 3.51
CA VAL A 25 4.18 -13.49 4.71
C VAL A 25 3.20 -14.57 4.29
N ASP A 26 3.58 -15.83 4.49
CA ASP A 26 2.66 -16.95 4.32
C ASP A 26 1.85 -17.14 5.60
N SER A 27 0.54 -16.93 5.51
CA SER A 27 -0.36 -17.10 6.64
C SER A 27 -1.66 -17.77 6.22
N ALA A 28 -2.28 -18.52 7.14
CA ALA A 28 -3.62 -19.07 6.93
C ALA A 28 -4.65 -17.99 6.57
N THR A 29 -4.41 -16.74 6.96
CA THR A 29 -5.23 -15.58 6.62
C THR A 29 -5.14 -15.26 5.13
N SER A 30 -4.00 -15.52 4.48
CA SER A 30 -3.81 -15.30 3.04
C SER A 30 -4.74 -16.19 2.21
N GLN A 31 -4.99 -17.43 2.64
CA GLN A 31 -5.90 -18.35 1.97
C GLN A 31 -7.34 -17.84 2.01
N ASN A 32 -7.79 -17.36 3.17
CA ASN A 32 -9.12 -16.75 3.29
C ASN A 32 -9.29 -15.52 2.41
N TYR A 33 -8.23 -14.74 2.22
CA TYR A 33 -8.23 -13.60 1.29
C TYR A 33 -8.41 -14.06 -0.15
N LEU A 34 -7.65 -15.06 -0.58
CA LEU A 34 -7.72 -15.62 -1.93
C LEU A 34 -9.09 -16.24 -2.22
N GLU A 35 -9.69 -16.96 -1.27
CA GLU A 35 -11.03 -17.53 -1.41
C GLU A 35 -12.10 -16.45 -1.61
N ASN A 36 -11.97 -15.30 -0.96
CA ASN A 36 -12.88 -14.17 -1.15
C ASN A 36 -12.67 -13.44 -2.50
N PHE A 37 -11.48 -13.56 -3.09
CA PHE A 37 -11.15 -12.97 -4.39
C PHE A 37 -11.44 -13.90 -5.56
N ALA A 38 -11.23 -15.19 -5.41
CA ALA A 38 -11.37 -16.20 -6.46
C ALA A 38 -12.70 -16.10 -7.27
N PRO A 39 -13.86 -15.81 -6.66
CA PRO A 39 -15.11 -15.67 -7.40
C PRO A 39 -15.14 -14.48 -8.36
N ARG A 40 -14.26 -13.49 -8.19
CA ARG A 40 -14.22 -12.28 -9.03
C ARG A 40 -13.40 -12.47 -10.30
N GLY A 41 -12.57 -13.53 -10.36
CA GLY A 41 -11.64 -13.75 -11.46
C GLY A 41 -10.69 -12.57 -11.62
N LEU A 42 -10.47 -12.13 -12.86
CA LEU A 42 -9.59 -11.01 -13.19
C LEU A 42 -10.30 -9.64 -13.23
N LYS A 43 -11.53 -9.55 -12.75
CA LYS A 43 -12.29 -8.29 -12.73
C LYS A 43 -12.04 -7.51 -11.45
N TYR A 44 -10.82 -7.05 -11.28
CA TYR A 44 -10.43 -6.15 -10.17
C TYR A 44 -9.40 -5.14 -10.66
N GLY A 45 -9.33 -4.02 -9.99
CA GLY A 45 -8.27 -3.04 -10.17
C GLY A 45 -7.43 -2.92 -8.90
N VAL A 46 -6.15 -2.64 -9.05
CA VAL A 46 -5.20 -2.47 -7.95
C VAL A 46 -4.78 -1.00 -7.86
N VAL A 47 -4.94 -0.42 -6.68
CA VAL A 47 -4.49 0.93 -6.37
C VAL A 47 -3.47 0.86 -5.24
N SER A 48 -2.27 1.35 -5.51
CA SER A 48 -1.20 1.42 -4.51
C SER A 48 -0.92 2.85 -4.09
N VAL A 49 -0.48 3.04 -2.86
CA VAL A 49 0.04 4.32 -2.39
C VAL A 49 1.46 4.16 -1.88
N VAL A 50 2.36 5.02 -2.39
CA VAL A 50 3.76 5.12 -1.98
C VAL A 50 4.07 6.56 -1.54
N GLY A 51 5.10 6.74 -0.74
CA GLY A 51 5.51 8.07 -0.28
C GLY A 51 6.23 8.02 1.07
N PRO A 52 6.68 9.17 1.58
CA PRO A 52 7.44 9.24 2.82
C PRO A 52 6.70 8.67 4.02
N GLN A 53 7.45 8.31 5.02
CA GLN A 53 6.88 7.93 6.31
C GLN A 53 6.07 9.10 6.89
N SER A 54 4.95 8.78 7.54
CA SER A 54 4.06 9.77 8.18
C SER A 54 3.42 10.80 7.25
N SER A 55 3.42 10.57 5.93
CA SER A 55 2.75 11.45 4.96
C SER A 55 1.22 11.28 4.90
N GLY A 56 0.65 10.35 5.66
CA GLY A 56 -0.79 10.12 5.71
C GLY A 56 -1.33 9.12 4.67
N LYS A 57 -0.49 8.24 4.13
CA LYS A 57 -0.89 7.22 3.13
C LYS A 57 -2.05 6.35 3.59
N SER A 58 -1.90 5.70 4.74
CA SER A 58 -2.94 4.84 5.33
C SER A 58 -4.22 5.63 5.63
N THR A 59 -4.07 6.88 6.10
CA THR A 59 -5.21 7.78 6.34
C THR A 59 -5.95 8.10 5.04
N LEU A 60 -5.21 8.37 3.97
CA LEU A 60 -5.79 8.64 2.65
C LEU A 60 -6.61 7.44 2.16
N LEU A 61 -6.04 6.23 2.21
CA LEU A 61 -6.72 5.01 1.80
C LEU A 61 -7.96 4.73 2.65
N ASN A 62 -7.85 4.87 3.98
CA ASN A 62 -8.97 4.65 4.90
C ASN A 62 -10.11 5.64 4.63
N THR A 63 -9.78 6.90 4.35
CA THR A 63 -10.79 7.94 4.08
C THR A 63 -11.49 7.74 2.74
N LEU A 64 -10.74 7.44 1.68
CA LEU A 64 -11.29 7.35 0.33
C LEU A 64 -12.04 6.03 0.07
N PHE A 65 -11.53 4.94 0.62
CA PHE A 65 -12.01 3.59 0.28
C PHE A 65 -12.68 2.85 1.43
N GLY A 66 -12.71 3.45 2.63
CA GLY A 66 -13.31 2.84 3.81
C GLY A 66 -12.51 1.67 4.37
N THR A 67 -11.20 1.64 4.11
CA THR A 67 -10.29 0.64 4.65
C THR A 67 -9.96 0.87 6.12
N SER A 68 -9.22 -0.05 6.72
CA SER A 68 -8.82 -0.01 8.13
C SER A 68 -7.33 -0.30 8.30
N PHE A 69 -6.49 0.25 7.41
CA PHE A 69 -5.05 0.19 7.58
C PHE A 69 -4.62 0.89 8.87
N ASP A 70 -3.60 0.35 9.53
CA ASP A 70 -3.09 0.93 10.76
C ASP A 70 -2.60 2.36 10.54
N GLN A 71 -3.03 3.26 11.42
CA GLN A 71 -2.65 4.67 11.39
C GLN A 71 -1.79 4.99 12.61
N MET A 72 -0.89 5.96 12.45
CA MET A 72 -0.13 6.47 13.58
C MET A 72 -1.07 7.15 14.59
N ASP A 73 -1.06 6.66 15.81
CA ASP A 73 -1.66 7.39 16.92
C ASP A 73 -0.64 8.40 17.45
N ALA A 74 -0.89 9.68 17.21
CA ALA A 74 -0.03 10.76 17.68
C ALA A 74 0.12 10.81 19.21
N ALA A 75 -0.80 10.17 19.95
CA ALA A 75 -0.77 10.09 21.41
C ALA A 75 0.17 9.01 21.95
N VAL A 76 0.47 7.98 21.16
CA VAL A 76 1.28 6.81 21.58
C VAL A 76 2.76 6.92 21.18
N GLY A 77 3.10 7.90 20.35
CA GLY A 77 4.47 8.13 19.89
C GLY A 77 4.69 7.77 18.42
N ARG A 78 5.85 8.15 17.89
CA ARG A 78 6.22 7.95 16.47
C ARG A 78 6.74 6.53 16.19
N SER A 79 5.99 5.50 16.54
CA SER A 79 6.32 4.15 16.08
C SER A 79 5.87 3.96 14.62
N ARG A 80 6.59 3.14 13.86
CA ARG A 80 6.16 2.75 12.51
C ARG A 80 4.83 2.01 12.63
N THR A 81 3.82 2.49 11.92
CA THR A 81 2.49 1.88 11.90
C THR A 81 2.35 0.83 10.82
N SER A 82 2.79 1.16 9.60
CA SER A 82 2.78 0.21 8.49
C SER A 82 4.19 -0.32 8.28
N THR A 83 4.38 -1.62 8.45
CA THR A 83 5.63 -2.30 8.13
C THR A 83 5.42 -3.18 6.91
N GLY A 84 6.33 -3.08 5.93
CA GLY A 84 6.22 -3.86 4.71
C GLY A 84 5.13 -3.38 3.76
N ILE A 85 4.36 -4.31 3.19
CA ILE A 85 3.24 -4.04 2.30
C ILE A 85 2.00 -4.75 2.82
N CYS A 86 0.94 -3.99 3.03
CA CYS A 86 -0.35 -4.49 3.45
C CYS A 86 -1.37 -4.36 2.31
N VAL A 87 -2.27 -5.34 2.20
CA VAL A 87 -3.35 -5.37 1.21
C VAL A 87 -4.71 -5.37 1.89
N GLN A 88 -5.66 -4.66 1.31
CA GLN A 88 -7.06 -4.73 1.71
C GLN A 88 -7.97 -4.47 0.50
N CYS A 89 -9.09 -5.20 0.44
CA CYS A 89 -10.15 -4.88 -0.51
C CYS A 89 -10.90 -3.65 -0.05
N ALA A 90 -11.23 -2.75 -0.96
CA ALA A 90 -12.04 -1.59 -0.66
C ALA A 90 -13.47 -1.99 -0.24
N PRO A 91 -13.90 -1.75 1.00
CA PRO A 91 -15.27 -2.07 1.42
C PRO A 91 -16.32 -1.24 0.65
N SER A 92 -15.99 0.01 0.35
CA SER A 92 -16.89 0.94 -0.35
C SER A 92 -16.94 0.74 -1.86
N GLN A 93 -15.95 0.05 -2.45
CA GLN A 93 -15.81 -0.13 -3.90
C GLN A 93 -15.44 -1.58 -4.24
N PRO A 94 -16.42 -2.47 -4.38
CA PRO A 94 -16.18 -3.87 -4.71
C PRO A 94 -15.38 -4.01 -6.02
N GLY A 95 -14.29 -4.75 -5.97
CA GLY A 95 -13.41 -4.95 -7.12
C GLY A 95 -12.15 -4.06 -7.10
N ILE A 96 -11.98 -3.20 -6.10
CA ILE A 96 -10.73 -2.47 -5.88
C ILE A 96 -9.92 -3.13 -4.76
N VAL A 97 -8.66 -3.39 -5.07
CA VAL A 97 -7.63 -3.87 -4.13
C VAL A 97 -6.70 -2.72 -3.82
N LEU A 98 -6.42 -2.53 -2.55
CA LEU A 98 -5.57 -1.44 -2.08
C LEU A 98 -4.29 -2.00 -1.48
N LEU A 99 -3.16 -1.42 -1.87
CA LEU A 99 -1.85 -1.71 -1.31
C LEU A 99 -1.36 -0.48 -0.54
N ASP A 100 -1.22 -0.64 0.77
CA ASP A 100 -0.54 0.34 1.63
C ASP A 100 0.92 -0.07 1.77
N VAL A 101 1.81 0.73 1.18
CA VAL A 101 3.25 0.48 1.16
C VAL A 101 3.91 1.24 2.29
N GLN A 102 4.79 0.55 3.03
CA GLN A 102 5.60 1.17 4.07
C GLN A 102 6.23 2.48 3.57
N GLY A 103 6.21 3.49 4.43
CA GLY A 103 6.78 4.79 4.09
C GLY A 103 8.27 4.71 3.81
N THR A 104 8.67 5.34 2.72
CA THR A 104 10.07 5.54 2.33
C THR A 104 10.72 6.60 3.22
N ASP A 105 12.06 6.72 3.13
CA ASP A 105 12.82 7.78 3.79
C ASP A 105 12.92 7.65 5.33
N SER A 106 12.98 6.43 5.83
CA SER A 106 13.42 6.26 7.20
C SER A 106 14.95 6.42 7.26
N ARG A 107 15.42 7.60 7.65
CA ARG A 107 16.85 7.92 7.82
C ARG A 107 17.59 6.93 8.74
N GLU A 108 16.86 6.19 9.54
CA GLU A 108 17.37 5.20 10.49
C GLU A 108 17.67 3.83 9.86
N ALA A 109 17.16 3.56 8.66
CA ALA A 109 17.21 2.21 8.08
C ALA A 109 18.48 1.91 7.25
N GLY A 110 19.35 2.87 7.02
CA GLY A 110 20.60 2.68 6.29
C GLY A 110 20.42 2.09 4.88
N ASP A 111 21.41 1.30 4.42
CA ASP A 111 21.39 0.71 3.07
C ASP A 111 20.32 -0.37 2.89
N ALA A 112 20.00 -1.12 3.94
CA ALA A 112 18.97 -2.14 3.90
C ALA A 112 17.57 -1.52 3.70
N GLY A 113 17.30 -0.40 4.36
CA GLY A 113 16.05 0.33 4.18
C GLY A 113 15.89 0.89 2.78
N ARG A 114 16.96 1.46 2.20
CA ARG A 114 16.93 1.95 0.81
C ARG A 114 16.65 0.84 -0.20
N ARG A 115 17.20 -0.36 0.02
CA ARG A 115 16.91 -1.52 -0.84
C ARG A 115 15.45 -1.94 -0.73
N PHE A 116 14.93 -2.00 0.50
CA PHE A 116 13.52 -2.33 0.73
C PHE A 116 12.61 -1.30 0.06
N ASP A 117 12.84 0.00 0.27
CA ASP A 117 12.05 1.08 -0.32
C ASP A 117 11.99 0.96 -1.85
N ARG A 118 13.14 0.67 -2.48
CA ARG A 118 13.21 0.47 -3.92
C ARG A 118 12.43 -0.77 -4.37
N GLN A 119 12.60 -1.90 -3.70
CA GLN A 119 11.88 -3.13 -4.04
C GLN A 119 10.38 -3.00 -3.83
N ALA A 120 9.96 -2.36 -2.74
CA ALA A 120 8.55 -2.12 -2.43
C ALA A 120 7.88 -1.19 -3.45
N ALA A 121 8.59 -0.12 -3.87
CA ALA A 121 8.09 0.78 -4.91
C ALA A 121 7.97 0.06 -6.27
N LEU A 122 8.95 -0.75 -6.64
CA LEU A 122 8.92 -1.58 -7.85
C LEU A 122 7.77 -2.59 -7.81
N PHE A 123 7.60 -3.27 -6.69
CA PHE A 123 6.51 -4.22 -6.50
C PHE A 123 5.14 -3.54 -6.63
N ALA A 124 4.97 -2.40 -5.97
CA ALA A 124 3.74 -1.63 -6.06
C ALA A 124 3.47 -1.17 -7.50
N LEU A 125 4.48 -0.65 -8.20
CA LEU A 125 4.34 -0.20 -9.58
C LEU A 125 3.96 -1.33 -10.53
N ALA A 126 4.61 -2.49 -10.39
CA ALA A 126 4.36 -3.65 -11.26
C ALA A 126 2.96 -4.28 -11.08
N LEU A 127 2.37 -4.15 -9.91
CA LEU A 127 1.05 -4.74 -9.61
C LEU A 127 -0.12 -3.77 -9.78
N SER A 128 0.14 -2.46 -9.84
CA SER A 128 -0.93 -1.46 -9.77
C SER A 128 -1.42 -1.03 -11.13
N ASP A 129 -2.73 -0.93 -11.26
CA ASP A 129 -3.36 -0.17 -12.35
C ASP A 129 -3.24 1.35 -12.10
N VAL A 130 -3.19 1.74 -10.81
CA VAL A 130 -2.99 3.13 -10.39
C VAL A 130 -2.01 3.18 -9.24
N LEU A 131 -0.90 3.89 -9.42
CA LEU A 131 0.07 4.19 -8.37
C LEU A 131 -0.07 5.65 -7.90
N CYS A 132 -0.48 5.83 -6.66
CA CYS A 132 -0.55 7.15 -6.02
C CYS A 132 0.76 7.46 -5.31
N VAL A 133 1.41 8.55 -5.68
CA VAL A 133 2.59 9.05 -4.97
C VAL A 133 2.17 10.16 -4.02
N ASN A 134 2.18 9.88 -2.72
CA ASN A 134 1.76 10.82 -1.68
C ASN A 134 2.97 11.58 -1.14
N LEU A 135 3.03 12.87 -1.42
CA LEU A 135 4.15 13.74 -1.08
C LEU A 135 3.71 14.87 -0.15
N TRP A 136 4.66 15.39 0.64
CA TRP A 136 4.44 16.63 1.36
C TRP A 136 4.45 17.81 0.39
N GLU A 137 3.49 18.73 0.52
CA GLU A 137 3.42 19.94 -0.31
C GLU A 137 4.73 20.74 -0.29
N ASN A 138 5.35 20.85 0.89
CA ASN A 138 6.60 21.57 1.08
C ASN A 138 7.82 20.93 0.39
N ASP A 139 7.72 19.68 -0.02
CA ASP A 139 8.81 18.96 -0.71
C ASP A 139 8.71 19.07 -2.23
N ILE A 140 7.56 19.50 -2.75
CA ILE A 140 7.34 19.65 -4.19
C ILE A 140 8.22 20.80 -4.72
N GLY A 141 9.06 20.48 -5.72
CA GLY A 141 9.95 21.45 -6.35
C GLY A 141 11.27 21.72 -5.61
N ARG A 142 11.55 21.03 -4.50
CA ARG A 142 12.83 21.16 -3.81
C ARG A 142 13.84 20.15 -4.32
N ALA A 143 15.01 20.60 -4.75
CA ALA A 143 16.08 19.73 -5.26
C ALA A 143 16.67 18.76 -4.22
N GLN A 144 16.45 19.00 -2.94
CA GLN A 144 16.89 18.14 -1.82
C GLN A 144 15.71 17.47 -1.10
N ALA A 145 14.55 17.40 -1.75
CA ALA A 145 13.42 16.70 -1.18
C ALA A 145 13.73 15.21 -1.01
N SER A 146 13.39 14.67 0.14
CA SER A 146 13.61 13.27 0.50
C SER A 146 12.98 12.27 -0.47
N ASN A 147 12.05 12.74 -1.29
CA ASN A 147 11.26 11.93 -2.22
C ASN A 147 11.80 11.94 -3.66
N LEU A 148 12.85 12.68 -3.95
CA LEU A 148 13.37 12.79 -5.32
C LEU A 148 13.84 11.43 -5.85
N ASP A 149 14.48 10.63 -5.00
CA ASP A 149 14.95 9.29 -5.36
C ASP A 149 13.79 8.33 -5.63
N LEU A 150 12.70 8.41 -4.86
CA LEU A 150 11.49 7.65 -5.11
C LEU A 150 10.83 8.04 -6.44
N LEU A 151 10.70 9.34 -6.68
CA LEU A 151 10.11 9.84 -7.93
C LEU A 151 10.94 9.43 -9.15
N ARG A 152 12.26 9.55 -9.07
CA ARG A 152 13.16 9.09 -10.12
C ARG A 152 12.97 7.61 -10.39
N LEU A 153 12.98 6.79 -9.33
CA LEU A 153 12.79 5.35 -9.45
C LEU A 153 11.46 5.02 -10.13
N VAL A 154 10.35 5.62 -9.68
CA VAL A 154 9.03 5.37 -10.27
C VAL A 154 8.99 5.78 -11.72
N LEU A 155 9.59 6.94 -12.10
CA LEU A 155 9.62 7.42 -13.47
C LEU A 155 10.53 6.57 -14.35
N GLU A 156 11.74 6.22 -13.89
CA GLU A 156 12.68 5.38 -14.62
C GLU A 156 12.08 4.01 -14.96
N VAL A 157 11.49 3.36 -13.96
CA VAL A 157 10.88 2.04 -14.17
C VAL A 157 9.65 2.11 -15.07
N ASN A 158 8.83 3.15 -14.92
CA ASN A 158 7.64 3.31 -15.78
C ASN A 158 7.99 3.60 -17.26
N LEU A 159 9.21 4.05 -17.53
CA LEU A 159 9.70 4.24 -18.90
C LEU A 159 10.27 2.96 -19.52
N GLU A 160 10.60 1.97 -18.69
CA GLU A 160 11.17 0.67 -19.11
C GLU A 160 10.07 -0.40 -19.29
N LEU A 161 8.87 -0.18 -18.74
CA LEU A 161 7.70 -1.06 -18.87
C LEU A 161 6.84 -0.70 -20.09
#